data_f22a7869271521ef140d9d74936fb7e3
#
_entry.id   f22a7869271521ef140d9d74936fb7e3
#
_cell.length_a   1.000
_cell.length_b   1.000
_cell.length_c   1.000
_cell.angle_alpha   90.00
_cell.angle_beta   90.00
_cell.angle_gamma   90.00
#
_symmetry.space_group_name_H-M   'P 1'
#
loop_
_entity.id
_entity.type
_entity.pdbx_description
1 polymer ?
#
loop_
_entity_poly.entity_id
_entity_poly.type
_entity_poly.pdbx_seq_one_letter_code
_entity_poly.pdbx_strand_id
1 'polypeptide(L)'
;MKISVNAVDQMHQLGAKIGAQLKPSDVVVLTGDLGSGKTVLTQGIASSLGLSDITSPTFVISRIHKGTPNFIHIDAYRLLDSSLSNFTDLDFESYLPNSIFVIEWGAPFVATLTDQYLDIKITQGENENSRSLEVTAVGQRWQGFNL
;
A
#
# COMPACT_ATOMS: atom_id res chain seq x y z
N MET A 1 6.58 -2.70 -14.17
CA MET A 1 5.45 -2.11 -14.90
C MET A 1 5.38 -0.63 -14.57
N LYS A 2 5.40 0.21 -15.58
CA LYS A 2 5.28 1.67 -15.41
C LYS A 2 3.90 2.13 -15.83
N ILE A 3 3.28 2.96 -15.00
CA ILE A 3 1.94 3.48 -15.23
C ILE A 3 1.98 4.99 -15.01
N SER A 4 1.36 5.74 -15.91
CA SER A 4 1.20 7.18 -15.77
C SER A 4 -0.24 7.51 -15.44
N VAL A 5 -0.45 8.41 -14.47
CA VAL A 5 -1.76 8.99 -14.17
C VAL A 5 -1.66 10.50 -14.25
N ASN A 6 -2.71 11.15 -14.72
CA ASN A 6 -2.72 12.58 -15.00
C ASN A 6 -3.71 13.35 -14.13
N ALA A 7 -4.43 12.67 -13.26
CA ALA A 7 -5.44 13.28 -12.40
C ALA A 7 -5.67 12.44 -11.15
N VAL A 8 -6.21 13.08 -10.12
CA VAL A 8 -6.58 12.42 -8.86
C VAL A 8 -7.54 11.25 -9.12
N ASP A 9 -8.52 11.45 -9.99
CA ASP A 9 -9.51 10.41 -10.32
C ASP A 9 -8.84 9.17 -10.91
N GLN A 10 -7.83 9.36 -11.75
CA GLN A 10 -7.09 8.24 -12.36
C GLN A 10 -6.29 7.48 -11.33
N MET A 11 -5.69 8.17 -10.35
CA MET A 11 -4.98 7.54 -9.25
C MET A 11 -5.94 6.68 -8.42
N HIS A 12 -7.11 7.21 -8.11
CA HIS A 12 -8.14 6.48 -7.36
C HIS A 12 -8.61 5.25 -8.14
N GLN A 13 -8.87 5.39 -9.44
CA GLN A 13 -9.29 4.28 -10.29
C GLN A 13 -8.22 3.19 -10.37
N LEU A 14 -6.95 3.58 -10.43
CA LEU A 14 -5.84 2.63 -10.41
C LEU A 14 -5.82 1.86 -9.09
N GLY A 15 -6.02 2.56 -7.98
CA GLY A 15 -6.15 1.93 -6.67
C GLY A 15 -7.26 0.90 -6.63
N ALA A 16 -8.42 1.23 -7.20
CA ALA A 16 -9.55 0.31 -7.25
C ALA A 16 -9.24 -0.94 -8.09
N LYS A 17 -8.51 -0.79 -9.20
CA LYS A 17 -8.08 -1.93 -10.02
C LYS A 17 -7.13 -2.84 -9.25
N ILE A 18 -6.19 -2.26 -8.52
CA ILE A 18 -5.27 -3.03 -7.68
C ILE A 18 -6.07 -3.76 -6.60
N GLY A 19 -6.91 -3.03 -5.88
CA GLY A 19 -7.70 -3.58 -4.78
C GLY A 19 -8.59 -4.73 -5.19
N ALA A 20 -9.16 -4.68 -6.40
CA ALA A 20 -10.00 -5.76 -6.92
C ALA A 20 -9.26 -7.09 -7.07
N GLN A 21 -7.93 -7.07 -7.14
CA GLN A 21 -7.11 -8.27 -7.27
C GLN A 21 -6.54 -8.75 -5.93
N LEU A 22 -6.75 -7.99 -4.86
CA LEU A 22 -6.19 -8.32 -3.55
C LEU A 22 -7.07 -9.34 -2.82
N LYS A 23 -6.42 -10.20 -2.05
CA LYS A 23 -7.05 -11.20 -1.20
C LYS A 23 -6.29 -11.30 0.12
N PRO A 24 -6.85 -11.98 1.13
CA PRO A 24 -6.16 -12.12 2.43
C PRO A 24 -4.72 -12.61 2.27
N SER A 25 -3.84 -12.07 3.08
CA SER A 25 -2.38 -12.24 3.08
C SER A 25 -1.64 -11.39 2.05
N ASP A 26 -2.34 -10.61 1.23
CA ASP A 26 -1.68 -9.73 0.27
C ASP A 26 -1.17 -8.46 0.97
N VAL A 27 0.01 -8.02 0.52
CA VAL A 27 0.67 -6.82 1.04
C VAL A 27 1.05 -5.91 -0.12
N VAL A 28 0.70 -4.64 -0.01
CA VAL A 28 1.08 -3.59 -0.95
C VAL A 28 1.98 -2.61 -0.22
N VAL A 29 3.16 -2.35 -0.78
CA VAL A 29 4.12 -1.38 -0.24
C VAL A 29 4.09 -0.14 -1.10
N LEU A 30 3.93 1.02 -0.47
CA LEU A 30 3.89 2.32 -1.16
C LEU A 30 5.08 3.17 -0.75
N THR A 31 5.76 3.73 -1.73
CA THR A 31 6.84 4.69 -1.50
C THR A 31 6.60 5.91 -2.38
N GLY A 32 6.72 7.09 -1.81
CA GLY A 32 6.55 8.34 -2.54
C GLY A 32 6.56 9.51 -1.57
N ASP A 33 7.01 10.66 -2.03
CA ASP A 33 7.08 11.86 -1.22
C ASP A 33 5.70 12.34 -0.75
N LEU A 34 5.68 13.22 0.23
CA LEU A 34 4.46 13.88 0.67
C LEU A 34 3.78 14.54 -0.54
N GLY A 35 2.47 14.31 -0.70
CA GLY A 35 1.73 14.85 -1.84
C GLY A 35 1.87 14.05 -3.12
N SER A 36 2.53 12.89 -3.09
CA SER A 36 2.70 12.05 -4.29
C SER A 36 1.43 11.32 -4.72
N GLY A 37 0.44 11.18 -3.83
CA GLY A 37 -0.80 10.48 -4.13
C GLY A 37 -0.97 9.13 -3.42
N LYS A 38 -0.10 8.82 -2.45
CA LYS A 38 -0.21 7.56 -1.68
C LYS A 38 -1.57 7.41 -1.02
N THR A 39 -2.09 8.48 -0.43
CA THR A 39 -3.40 8.46 0.23
C THR A 39 -4.52 8.20 -0.77
N VAL A 40 -4.49 8.86 -1.92
CA VAL A 40 -5.51 8.68 -2.97
C VAL A 40 -5.49 7.24 -3.51
N LEU A 41 -4.30 6.71 -3.74
CA LEU A 41 -4.15 5.31 -4.20
C LEU A 41 -4.69 4.35 -3.15
N THR A 42 -4.37 4.57 -1.87
CA THR A 42 -4.87 3.75 -0.76
C THR A 42 -6.39 3.83 -0.65
N GLN A 43 -6.97 5.02 -0.81
CA GLN A 43 -8.42 5.19 -0.82
C GLN A 43 -9.07 4.40 -1.96
N GLY A 44 -8.45 4.39 -3.14
CA GLY A 44 -8.92 3.58 -4.26
C GLY A 44 -8.88 2.09 -3.95
N ILE A 45 -7.79 1.60 -3.39
CA ILE A 45 -7.66 0.21 -2.96
C ILE A 45 -8.77 -0.14 -1.97
N ALA A 46 -8.95 0.69 -0.95
CA ALA A 46 -9.94 0.46 0.09
C ALA A 46 -11.37 0.48 -0.45
N SER A 47 -11.64 1.33 -1.46
CA SER A 47 -12.97 1.43 -2.06
C SER A 47 -13.41 0.12 -2.70
N SER A 48 -12.47 -0.63 -3.29
CA SER A 48 -12.76 -1.95 -3.87
C SER A 48 -13.13 -2.98 -2.81
N LEU A 49 -12.79 -2.71 -1.54
CA LEU A 49 -13.11 -3.56 -0.40
C LEU A 49 -14.34 -3.06 0.36
N GLY A 50 -15.05 -2.08 -0.20
CA GLY A 50 -16.25 -1.51 0.40
C GLY A 50 -15.99 -0.50 1.51
N LEU A 51 -14.77 0.01 1.62
CA LEU A 51 -14.39 0.96 2.66
C LEU A 51 -14.35 2.40 2.11
N SER A 52 -14.85 3.34 2.91
CA SER A 52 -14.80 4.77 2.61
C SER A 52 -14.13 5.52 3.76
N ASP A 53 -13.87 6.81 3.57
CA ASP A 53 -13.33 7.69 4.60
C ASP A 53 -11.97 7.25 5.14
N ILE A 54 -11.16 6.63 4.27
CA ILE A 54 -9.79 6.25 4.61
C ILE A 54 -8.92 7.50 4.66
N THR A 55 -8.24 7.68 5.78
CA THR A 55 -7.26 8.77 5.97
C THR A 55 -5.91 8.18 6.30
N SER A 56 -4.84 8.97 6.01
CA SER A 56 -3.49 8.57 6.39
C SER A 56 -3.39 8.44 7.92
N PRO A 57 -2.69 7.42 8.44
CA PRO A 57 -2.47 7.28 9.90
C PRO A 57 -1.38 8.24 10.38
N THR A 58 -1.66 9.55 10.36
CA THR A 58 -0.68 10.62 10.57
C THR A 58 -0.06 10.63 11.97
N PHE A 59 -0.87 10.38 13.00
CA PHE A 59 -0.44 10.42 14.39
C PHE A 59 -0.29 9.06 15.04
N VAL A 60 -0.72 8.01 14.35
CA VAL A 60 -0.59 6.62 14.77
C VAL A 60 0.11 5.87 13.64
N ILE A 61 0.78 4.77 13.97
CA ILE A 61 1.53 4.01 12.97
C ILE A 61 0.57 3.22 12.07
N SER A 62 -0.54 2.75 12.62
CA SER A 62 -1.47 1.90 11.86
C SER A 62 -2.93 2.20 12.18
N ARG A 63 -3.78 1.88 11.21
CA ARG A 63 -5.23 1.81 11.40
C ARG A 63 -5.71 0.47 10.89
N ILE A 64 -6.46 -0.23 11.74
CA ILE A 64 -7.04 -1.54 11.41
C ILE A 64 -8.52 -1.35 11.17
N HIS A 65 -8.94 -1.60 9.94
CA HIS A 65 -10.36 -1.60 9.56
C HIS A 65 -10.82 -3.06 9.55
N LYS A 66 -11.54 -3.44 10.60
CA LYS A 66 -11.97 -4.82 10.78
C LYS A 66 -13.03 -5.19 9.75
N GLY A 67 -12.92 -6.39 9.21
CA GLY A 67 -13.84 -6.92 8.22
C GLY A 67 -13.39 -8.30 7.76
N THR A 68 -13.93 -8.75 6.65
CA THR A 68 -13.58 -10.03 6.05
C THR A 68 -13.21 -9.79 4.58
N PRO A 69 -11.92 -9.55 4.28
CA PRO A 69 -10.75 -9.49 5.18
C PRO A 69 -10.65 -8.16 5.95
N ASN A 70 -9.79 -8.13 6.97
CA ASN A 70 -9.37 -6.87 7.57
C ASN A 70 -8.56 -6.05 6.56
N PHE A 71 -8.65 -4.74 6.65
CA PHE A 71 -7.78 -3.84 5.89
C PHE A 71 -6.89 -3.09 6.87
N ILE A 72 -5.57 -3.27 6.75
CA ILE A 72 -4.61 -2.66 7.66
C ILE A 72 -3.76 -1.67 6.90
N HIS A 73 -3.87 -0.40 7.27
CA HIS A 73 -3.13 0.70 6.68
C HIS A 73 -2.04 1.14 7.67
N ILE A 74 -0.78 1.02 7.25
CA ILE A 74 0.38 1.33 8.07
C ILE A 74 1.15 2.47 7.40
N ASP A 75 1.60 3.45 8.22
CA ASP A 75 2.59 4.43 7.80
C ASP A 75 3.87 4.18 8.61
N ALA A 76 4.85 3.58 7.96
CA ALA A 76 6.10 3.20 8.60
C ALA A 76 7.17 4.31 8.56
N TYR A 77 6.82 5.52 8.11
CA TYR A 77 7.79 6.61 7.97
C TYR A 77 8.55 6.88 9.28
N ARG A 78 7.84 6.89 10.40
CA ARG A 78 8.44 7.14 11.72
C ARG A 78 9.39 6.03 12.18
N LEU A 79 9.32 4.86 11.57
CA LEU A 79 10.15 3.70 11.91
C LEU A 79 11.40 3.62 11.06
N LEU A 80 11.57 4.49 10.06
CA LEU A 80 12.71 4.42 9.12
C LEU A 80 14.07 4.57 9.82
N ASP A 81 14.14 5.36 10.89
CA ASP A 81 15.36 5.60 11.64
C ASP A 81 15.50 4.68 12.86
N SER A 82 14.64 3.66 12.97
CA SER A 82 14.65 2.75 14.11
C SER A 82 15.05 1.34 13.66
N SER A 83 15.23 0.43 14.62
CA SER A 83 15.56 -0.95 14.31
C SER A 83 14.34 -1.70 13.77
N LEU A 84 14.60 -2.79 13.00
CA LEU A 84 13.55 -3.66 12.50
C LEU A 84 12.69 -4.25 13.62
N SER A 85 13.27 -4.43 14.82
CA SER A 85 12.52 -4.97 15.96
C SER A 85 11.36 -4.07 16.36
N ASN A 86 11.45 -2.75 16.16
CA ASN A 86 10.34 -1.84 16.47
C ASN A 86 9.13 -2.10 15.58
N PHE A 87 9.34 -2.51 14.34
CA PHE A 87 8.25 -2.91 13.46
C PHE A 87 7.71 -4.30 13.84
N THR A 88 8.59 -5.27 14.07
CA THR A 88 8.18 -6.65 14.41
C THR A 88 7.47 -6.72 15.76
N ASP A 89 7.82 -5.84 16.71
CA ASP A 89 7.18 -5.78 18.02
C ASP A 89 5.70 -5.36 17.94
N LEU A 90 5.27 -4.76 16.84
CA LEU A 90 3.87 -4.40 16.62
C LEU A 90 3.01 -5.60 16.23
N ASP A 91 3.64 -6.75 15.94
CA ASP A 91 2.98 -8.04 15.70
C ASP A 91 1.96 -8.02 14.56
N PHE A 92 2.26 -7.31 13.48
CA PHE A 92 1.39 -7.32 12.30
C PHE A 92 1.32 -8.71 11.65
N GLU A 93 2.34 -9.53 11.85
CA GLU A 93 2.40 -10.87 11.29
C GLU A 93 1.22 -11.73 11.73
N SER A 94 0.74 -11.56 12.96
CA SER A 94 -0.41 -12.33 13.47
C SER A 94 -1.71 -12.02 12.72
N TYR A 95 -1.82 -10.84 12.11
CA TYR A 95 -2.98 -10.43 11.32
C TYR A 95 -2.94 -10.89 9.87
N LEU A 96 -1.76 -11.30 9.38
CA LEU A 96 -1.52 -11.53 7.94
C LEU A 96 -2.52 -12.51 7.30
N PRO A 97 -2.85 -13.67 7.91
CA PRO A 97 -3.72 -14.64 7.24
C PRO A 97 -5.13 -14.12 6.92
N ASN A 98 -5.60 -13.13 7.66
CA ASN A 98 -6.96 -12.62 7.56
C ASN A 98 -7.04 -11.17 7.10
N SER A 99 -5.94 -10.63 6.58
CA SER A 99 -5.85 -9.20 6.33
C SER A 99 -5.20 -8.88 4.98
N ILE A 100 -5.55 -7.70 4.48
CA ILE A 100 -4.86 -7.05 3.37
C ILE A 100 -4.14 -5.85 3.94
N PHE A 101 -2.86 -5.69 3.61
CA PHE A 101 -2.01 -4.62 4.11
C PHE A 101 -1.67 -3.62 3.03
N VAL A 102 -1.70 -2.33 3.38
CA VAL A 102 -1.06 -1.26 2.62
C VAL A 102 -0.07 -0.57 3.56
N ILE A 103 1.21 -0.60 3.22
CA ILE A 103 2.28 -0.10 4.07
C ILE A 103 3.02 1.02 3.36
N GLU A 104 2.78 2.27 3.77
CA GLU A 104 3.53 3.41 3.29
C GLU A 104 4.94 3.36 3.90
N TRP A 105 5.96 3.58 3.06
CA TRP A 105 7.38 3.50 3.45
C TRP A 105 7.76 2.13 4.00
N GLY A 106 7.09 1.07 3.49
CA GLY A 106 7.25 -0.28 4.03
C GLY A 106 8.43 -1.07 3.48
N ALA A 107 9.13 -0.59 2.45
CA ALA A 107 10.18 -1.37 1.80
C ALA A 107 11.24 -1.93 2.75
N PRO A 108 11.75 -1.17 3.75
CA PRO A 108 12.73 -1.74 4.69
C PRO A 108 12.16 -2.79 5.62
N PHE A 109 10.84 -2.87 5.78
CA PHE A 109 10.20 -3.71 6.80
C PHE A 109 9.45 -4.90 6.22
N VAL A 110 9.07 -4.86 4.95
CA VAL A 110 8.15 -5.84 4.36
C VAL A 110 8.69 -7.27 4.43
N ALA A 111 10.00 -7.46 4.33
CA ALA A 111 10.61 -8.78 4.38
C ALA A 111 10.42 -9.48 5.74
N THR A 112 10.17 -8.71 6.80
CA THR A 112 9.85 -9.28 8.12
C THR A 112 8.43 -9.83 8.19
N LEU A 113 7.57 -9.39 7.26
CA LEU A 113 6.15 -9.75 7.23
C LEU A 113 5.86 -10.82 6.18
N THR A 114 6.40 -10.66 4.98
CA THR A 114 6.15 -11.57 3.86
C THR A 114 7.27 -11.46 2.81
N ASP A 115 7.41 -12.51 2.00
CA ASP A 115 8.30 -12.52 0.83
C ASP A 115 7.52 -12.30 -0.49
N GLN A 116 6.22 -12.04 -0.40
CA GLN A 116 5.36 -11.84 -1.56
C GLN A 116 4.55 -10.55 -1.40
N TYR A 117 4.80 -9.57 -2.27
CA TYR A 117 4.14 -8.26 -2.15
C TYR A 117 4.18 -7.50 -3.47
N LEU A 118 3.33 -6.48 -3.57
CA LEU A 118 3.44 -5.47 -4.62
C LEU A 118 4.22 -4.28 -4.08
N ASP A 119 5.26 -3.88 -4.78
CA ASP A 119 6.03 -2.67 -4.45
C ASP A 119 5.67 -1.58 -5.45
N ILE A 120 5.12 -0.47 -4.97
CA ILE A 120 4.66 0.64 -5.80
C ILE A 120 5.42 1.90 -5.40
N LYS A 121 6.17 2.43 -6.35
CA LYS A 121 6.88 3.70 -6.19
C LYS A 121 6.17 4.77 -7.01
N ILE A 122 5.84 5.87 -6.35
CA ILE A 122 5.13 6.99 -6.96
C ILE A 122 6.06 8.18 -7.03
N THR A 123 6.26 8.72 -8.24
CA THR A 123 7.08 9.90 -8.47
C THR A 123 6.29 10.96 -9.22
N GLN A 124 6.77 12.21 -9.15
CA GLN A 124 6.22 13.32 -9.93
C GLN A 124 6.36 13.01 -11.41
N GLY A 125 5.30 13.25 -12.17
CA GLY A 125 5.33 13.14 -13.62
C GLY A 125 5.79 14.44 -14.29
N GLU A 126 5.52 14.57 -15.58
CA GLU A 126 5.93 15.75 -16.38
C GLU A 126 5.16 17.01 -15.98
N ASN A 127 3.92 16.89 -15.54
CA ASN A 127 3.05 17.99 -15.14
C ASN A 127 2.79 18.00 -13.66
N GLU A 128 2.29 19.11 -13.13
CA GLU A 128 1.92 19.25 -11.73
C GLU A 128 0.93 18.17 -11.28
N ASN A 129 -0.01 17.81 -12.13
CA ASN A 129 -1.07 16.84 -11.80
C ASN A 129 -0.73 15.41 -12.23
N SER A 130 0.39 15.21 -12.91
CA SER A 130 0.75 13.87 -13.37
C SER A 130 1.68 13.17 -12.39
N ARG A 131 1.54 11.84 -12.32
CA ARG A 131 2.38 10.98 -11.50
C ARG A 131 2.79 9.77 -12.31
N SER A 132 4.01 9.28 -12.04
CA SER A 132 4.50 8.04 -12.61
C SER A 132 4.58 7.00 -11.50
N LEU A 133 4.02 5.83 -11.75
CA LEU A 133 4.07 4.71 -10.81
C LEU A 133 4.91 3.60 -11.40
N GLU A 134 5.80 3.06 -10.59
CA GLU A 134 6.53 1.85 -10.93
C GLU A 134 6.04 0.73 -10.02
N VAL A 135 5.39 -0.27 -10.61
CA VAL A 135 4.80 -1.40 -9.89
C VAL A 135 5.67 -2.63 -10.12
N THR A 136 6.20 -3.18 -9.06
CA THR A 136 7.01 -4.40 -9.08
C THR A 136 6.30 -5.47 -8.27
N ALA A 137 5.97 -6.58 -8.92
CA ALA A 137 5.37 -7.74 -8.26
C ALA A 137 6.47 -8.67 -7.79
N VAL A 138 6.50 -8.97 -6.50
CA VAL A 138 7.52 -9.81 -5.88
C VAL A 138 6.87 -11.07 -5.33
N GLY A 139 7.38 -12.22 -5.77
CA GLY A 139 6.93 -13.52 -5.28
C GLY A 139 5.94 -14.22 -6.20
N GLN A 140 5.78 -15.51 -5.93
CA GLN A 140 5.00 -16.42 -6.79
C GLN A 140 3.51 -16.07 -6.80
N ARG A 141 2.99 -15.51 -5.69
CA ARG A 141 1.59 -15.07 -5.57
C ARG A 141 1.20 -14.14 -6.73
N TRP A 142 2.14 -13.31 -7.17
CA TRP A 142 1.90 -12.25 -8.15
C TRP A 142 2.31 -12.62 -9.57
N GLN A 143 2.64 -13.87 -9.81
CA GLN A 143 2.99 -14.33 -11.15
C GLN A 143 1.81 -14.09 -12.11
N GLY A 144 2.07 -13.41 -13.21
CA GLY A 144 1.03 -13.05 -14.17
C GLY A 144 0.21 -11.82 -13.81
N PHE A 145 0.58 -11.11 -12.73
CA PHE A 145 -0.11 -9.88 -12.34
C PHE A 145 -0.06 -8.83 -13.45
N ASN A 146 -1.21 -8.19 -13.70
CA ASN A 146 -1.34 -7.14 -14.71
C ASN A 146 -2.46 -6.16 -14.31
N LEU A 147 -2.33 -4.91 -14.78
CA LEU A 147 -3.29 -3.83 -14.53
C LEU A 147 -3.90 -3.29 -15.82
#